data_294117e29ca4acdacfbc315b7cbc7556
#
_entry.id   294117e29ca4acdacfbc315b7cbc7556
#
_cell.length_a   1.000
_cell.length_b   1.000
_cell.length_c   1.000
_cell.angle_alpha   90.00
_cell.angle_beta   90.00
_cell.angle_gamma   90.00
#
_symmetry.space_group_name_H-M   'P 1'
#
loop_
_entity.id
_entity.type
_entity.pdbx_description
1 polymer ?
#
loop_
_entity_poly.entity_id
_entity_poly.type
_entity_poly.pdbx_seq_one_letter_code
_entity_poly.pdbx_strand_id
1 'polypeptide(L)'
;YVDECIFSAKANYLPAPRWKQYVWKCLEGESELTDEIKERSLKTDNPYGTCVWNFERDGNVDHQTVIINFANGATGSFSMIGGSAKAERNIHIVGTMGEIKGTFEDSKYIVRKMAPSTVSGYTEVVYDLKATGDMIGAKGGHGGGDKKLSLDFIDYLNGNEPSISCATLEDSVI
;
A
#
# COMPACT_ATOMS: atom_id res chain seq x y z
N TYR A 1 2.92 25.41 11.48
CA TYR A 1 2.56 23.97 11.36
C TYR A 1 3.79 23.07 11.43
N VAL A 2 4.99 23.51 11.00
CA VAL A 2 6.19 22.66 10.97
C VAL A 2 6.63 22.15 12.34
N ASP A 3 6.44 22.94 13.38
CA ASP A 3 6.82 22.60 14.75
C ASP A 3 5.69 21.96 15.57
N GLU A 4 4.45 22.06 15.10
CA GLU A 4 3.26 21.60 15.83
C GLU A 4 2.63 20.33 15.22
N CYS A 5 2.84 20.10 13.93
CA CYS A 5 2.23 18.99 13.22
C CYS A 5 3.07 17.72 13.32
N ILE A 6 2.48 16.66 13.87
CA ILE A 6 3.13 15.34 13.96
C ILE A 6 3.46 14.71 12.60
N PHE A 7 2.82 15.17 11.53
CA PHE A 7 3.10 14.74 10.15
C PHE A 7 4.09 15.64 9.43
N SER A 8 4.66 16.64 10.10
CA SER A 8 5.64 17.52 9.49
C SER A 8 6.88 16.75 9.04
N ALA A 9 7.55 17.24 8.00
CA ALA A 9 8.82 16.68 7.55
C ALA A 9 9.87 16.75 8.67
N LYS A 10 9.88 17.85 9.43
CA LYS A 10 10.76 18.02 10.59
C LYS A 10 10.53 16.92 11.63
N ALA A 11 9.28 16.68 12.03
CA ALA A 11 8.93 15.64 13.00
C ALA A 11 9.22 14.22 12.51
N ASN A 12 9.05 13.96 11.21
CA ASN A 12 9.18 12.62 10.64
C ASN A 12 10.60 12.26 10.19
N TYR A 13 11.39 13.21 9.73
CA TYR A 13 12.65 12.92 9.07
C TYR A 13 13.88 13.34 9.85
N LEU A 14 13.86 14.42 10.66
CA LEU A 14 15.03 14.82 11.42
C LEU A 14 15.37 13.87 12.57
N PRO A 15 14.43 13.49 13.48
CA PRO A 15 14.76 12.66 14.64
C PRO A 15 14.82 11.16 14.32
N ALA A 16 14.22 10.71 13.24
CA ALA A 16 14.05 9.29 12.96
C ALA A 16 14.72 8.86 11.64
N PRO A 17 15.22 7.62 11.55
CA PRO A 17 15.84 7.10 10.33
C PRO A 17 14.82 6.69 9.26
N ARG A 18 13.59 7.19 9.31
CA ARG A 18 12.51 6.81 8.37
C ARG A 18 12.87 7.27 6.97
N TRP A 19 12.78 6.35 6.02
CA TRP A 19 13.00 6.62 4.59
C TRP A 19 14.36 7.25 4.26
N LYS A 20 15.35 7.11 5.15
CA LYS A 20 16.67 7.75 5.07
C LYS A 20 17.32 7.66 3.69
N GLN A 21 17.25 6.51 3.03
CA GLN A 21 17.82 6.28 1.70
C GLN A 21 17.13 7.07 0.59
N TYR A 22 15.93 7.56 0.81
CA TYR A 22 15.16 8.34 -0.16
C TYR A 22 15.20 9.83 0.17
N VAL A 23 14.91 10.15 1.43
CA VAL A 23 14.80 11.55 1.90
C VAL A 23 16.10 12.30 1.73
N TRP A 24 17.22 11.66 2.03
CA TRP A 24 18.56 12.31 2.00
C TRP A 24 19.34 12.02 0.73
N LYS A 25 18.72 11.46 -0.28
CA LYS A 25 19.38 11.18 -1.56
C LYS A 25 19.93 12.45 -2.23
N CYS A 26 19.24 13.57 -2.10
CA CYS A 26 19.70 14.85 -2.63
C CYS A 26 20.96 15.39 -1.93
N LEU A 27 21.36 14.83 -0.80
CA LEU A 27 22.56 15.17 -0.05
C LEU A 27 23.68 14.12 -0.21
N GLU A 28 23.56 13.22 -1.18
CA GLU A 28 24.65 12.28 -1.53
C GLU A 28 25.89 13.07 -1.95
N GLY A 29 27.01 12.84 -1.27
CA GLY A 29 28.27 13.55 -1.50
C GLY A 29 28.64 14.58 -0.43
N GLU A 30 27.72 14.95 0.45
CA GLU A 30 28.06 15.72 1.64
C GLU A 30 28.91 14.88 2.60
N SER A 31 29.98 15.49 3.11
CA SER A 31 30.92 14.79 4.00
C SER A 31 30.35 14.45 5.37
N GLU A 32 29.35 15.23 5.82
CA GLU A 32 28.65 15.04 7.07
C GLU A 32 27.20 15.55 6.95
N LEU A 33 26.23 14.75 7.41
CA LEU A 33 24.83 15.12 7.41
C LEU A 33 24.42 15.63 8.80
N THR A 34 24.74 16.90 9.11
CA THR A 34 24.25 17.53 10.34
C THR A 34 22.75 17.84 10.26
N ASP A 35 22.11 18.05 11.41
CA ASP A 35 20.67 18.35 11.45
C ASP A 35 20.37 19.71 10.81
N GLU A 36 21.31 20.67 10.85
CA GLU A 36 21.16 21.95 10.17
C GLU A 36 21.18 21.81 8.65
N ILE A 37 22.03 20.93 8.09
CA ILE A 37 22.10 20.66 6.66
C ILE A 37 20.79 19.98 6.22
N LYS A 38 20.33 19.00 6.97
CA LYS A 38 19.06 18.30 6.70
C LYS A 38 17.87 19.24 6.77
N GLU A 39 17.76 20.05 7.82
CA GLU A 39 16.66 21.02 7.97
C GLU A 39 16.67 22.05 6.85
N ARG A 40 17.82 22.56 6.47
CA ARG A 40 17.96 23.47 5.34
C ARG A 40 17.47 22.82 4.04
N SER A 41 17.88 21.59 3.76
CA SER A 41 17.44 20.85 2.58
C SER A 41 15.91 20.69 2.57
N LEU A 42 15.31 20.27 3.68
CA LEU A 42 13.85 20.14 3.79
C LEU A 42 13.09 21.46 3.55
N LYS A 43 13.72 22.60 3.86
CA LYS A 43 13.12 23.93 3.65
C LYS A 43 13.20 24.42 2.21
N THR A 44 14.18 23.97 1.45
CA THR A 44 14.50 24.60 0.15
C THR A 44 14.15 23.73 -1.04
N ASP A 45 14.80 22.61 -1.21
CA ASP A 45 14.81 21.84 -2.46
C ASP A 45 14.46 20.36 -2.30
N ASN A 46 14.41 19.86 -1.07
CA ASN A 46 14.09 18.48 -0.81
C ASN A 46 12.57 18.23 -0.99
N PRO A 47 12.15 17.36 -1.91
CA PRO A 47 10.73 17.12 -2.17
C PRO A 47 9.95 16.58 -0.96
N TYR A 48 10.63 15.91 -0.02
CA TYR A 48 10.01 15.43 1.22
C TYR A 48 9.74 16.56 2.23
N GLY A 49 10.37 17.72 2.07
CA GLY A 49 10.14 18.88 2.90
C GLY A 49 9.11 19.85 2.34
N THR A 50 8.93 19.89 1.03
CA THR A 50 8.10 20.87 0.34
C THR A 50 6.66 20.91 0.86
N CYS A 51 6.06 19.77 1.13
CA CYS A 51 4.69 19.69 1.65
C CYS A 51 4.52 20.25 3.06
N VAL A 52 5.59 20.51 3.79
CA VAL A 52 5.55 21.07 5.14
C VAL A 52 5.83 22.55 5.17
N TRP A 53 6.86 23.00 4.45
CA TRP A 53 7.23 24.41 4.40
C TRP A 53 6.45 25.22 3.36
N ASN A 54 6.06 24.57 2.28
CA ASN A 54 5.27 25.17 1.20
C ASN A 54 3.90 24.49 1.07
N PHE A 55 3.28 24.16 2.20
CA PHE A 55 2.01 23.44 2.20
C PHE A 55 0.93 24.25 1.50
N GLU A 56 0.62 23.86 0.29
CA GLU A 56 -0.55 24.30 -0.45
C GLU A 56 -1.65 23.23 -0.30
N ARG A 57 -2.82 23.66 0.16
CA ARG A 57 -3.94 22.75 0.44
C ARG A 57 -4.56 22.11 -0.81
N ASP A 58 -4.04 22.41 -1.96
CA ASP A 58 -4.75 22.31 -3.22
C ASP A 58 -4.43 21.07 -4.04
N GLY A 59 -4.07 19.99 -3.50
CA GLY A 59 -3.72 19.06 -4.51
C GLY A 59 -4.05 17.61 -4.25
N ASN A 60 -3.65 17.08 -3.14
CA ASN A 60 -3.74 15.64 -2.94
C ASN A 60 -4.78 15.30 -1.90
N VAL A 61 -5.61 14.33 -2.21
CA VAL A 61 -6.54 13.75 -1.23
C VAL A 61 -5.74 12.99 -0.18
N ASP A 62 -6.03 13.26 1.08
CA ASP A 62 -5.49 12.55 2.24
C ASP A 62 -6.50 11.54 2.82
N HIS A 63 -7.75 11.65 2.42
CA HIS A 63 -8.80 10.67 2.71
C HIS A 63 -9.82 10.63 1.58
N GLN A 64 -10.32 9.44 1.29
CA GLN A 64 -11.31 9.21 0.25
C GLN A 64 -12.19 8.01 0.60
N THR A 65 -13.48 8.13 0.29
CA THR A 65 -14.40 6.99 0.32
C THR A 65 -15.16 6.93 -0.99
N VAL A 66 -15.22 5.75 -1.59
CA VAL A 66 -15.93 5.48 -2.84
C VAL A 66 -16.89 4.32 -2.62
N ILE A 67 -18.10 4.46 -3.16
CA ILE A 67 -19.08 3.37 -3.26
C ILE A 67 -19.17 2.97 -4.72
N ILE A 68 -19.04 1.67 -4.99
CA ILE A 68 -19.01 1.11 -6.33
C ILE A 68 -20.20 0.16 -6.49
N ASN A 69 -20.98 0.38 -7.53
CA ASN A 69 -22.03 -0.56 -7.95
C ASN A 69 -21.57 -1.24 -9.25
N PHE A 70 -21.41 -2.55 -9.20
CA PHE A 70 -21.00 -3.32 -10.35
C PHE A 70 -22.21 -3.73 -11.21
N ALA A 71 -22.00 -3.89 -12.51
CA ALA A 71 -23.05 -4.27 -13.45
C ALA A 71 -23.73 -5.61 -13.12
N ASN A 72 -23.04 -6.51 -12.44
CA ASN A 72 -23.58 -7.79 -11.98
C ASN A 72 -24.40 -7.71 -10.68
N GLY A 73 -24.62 -6.49 -10.15
CA GLY A 73 -25.37 -6.24 -8.93
C GLY A 73 -24.56 -6.33 -7.63
N ALA A 74 -23.28 -6.64 -7.69
CA ALA A 74 -22.41 -6.55 -6.53
C ALA A 74 -22.19 -5.07 -6.15
N THR A 75 -21.89 -4.83 -4.87
CA THR A 75 -21.51 -3.51 -4.35
C THR A 75 -20.18 -3.57 -3.64
N GLY A 76 -19.40 -2.52 -3.74
CA GLY A 76 -18.15 -2.38 -3.02
C GLY A 76 -18.04 -1.02 -2.35
N SER A 77 -17.23 -0.93 -1.32
CA SER A 77 -16.78 0.32 -0.75
C SER A 77 -15.26 0.31 -0.67
N PHE A 78 -14.66 1.42 -1.03
CA PHE A 78 -13.23 1.65 -0.88
C PHE A 78 -13.03 2.87 0.00
N SER A 79 -12.19 2.75 1.02
CA SER A 79 -11.78 3.87 1.85
C SER A 79 -10.27 3.95 1.93
N MET A 80 -9.73 5.11 1.64
CA MET A 80 -8.32 5.44 1.80
C MET A 80 -8.18 6.54 2.84
N ILE A 81 -7.26 6.37 3.77
CA ILE A 81 -6.95 7.35 4.81
C ILE A 81 -5.44 7.47 4.87
N GLY A 82 -4.92 8.65 4.55
CA GLY A 82 -3.54 9.01 4.77
C GLY A 82 -3.28 9.32 6.25
N GLY A 83 -2.06 9.10 6.71
CA GLY A 83 -1.66 9.47 8.06
C GLY A 83 -2.12 8.52 9.18
N SER A 84 -2.51 7.29 8.85
CA SER A 84 -2.74 6.26 9.87
C SER A 84 -1.45 5.90 10.61
N ALA A 85 -1.55 5.57 11.90
CA ALA A 85 -0.39 5.21 12.73
C ALA A 85 0.34 3.97 12.21
N LYS A 86 -0.39 3.01 11.65
CA LYS A 86 0.13 1.83 10.97
C LYS A 86 -0.50 1.77 9.58
N ALA A 87 0.34 1.72 8.56
CA ALA A 87 -0.13 1.53 7.19
C ALA A 87 -0.62 0.07 7.01
N GLU A 88 -1.88 -0.08 6.62
CA GLU A 88 -2.52 -1.37 6.41
C GLU A 88 -3.49 -1.32 5.24
N ARG A 89 -3.59 -2.43 4.53
CA ARG A 89 -4.60 -2.65 3.50
C ARG A 89 -5.48 -3.83 3.92
N ASN A 90 -6.69 -3.51 4.31
CA ASN A 90 -7.68 -4.48 4.73
C ASN A 90 -8.61 -4.84 3.57
N ILE A 91 -8.96 -6.11 3.46
CA ILE A 91 -9.95 -6.58 2.50
C ILE A 91 -11.01 -7.42 3.22
N HIS A 92 -12.26 -7.20 2.84
CA HIS A 92 -13.37 -8.02 3.30
C HIS A 92 -14.33 -8.23 2.12
N ILE A 93 -14.47 -9.47 1.68
CA ILE A 93 -15.36 -9.85 0.60
C ILE A 93 -16.44 -10.76 1.20
N VAL A 94 -17.68 -10.39 1.00
CA VAL A 94 -18.84 -11.19 1.42
C VAL A 94 -19.58 -11.68 0.19
N GLY A 95 -19.75 -12.98 0.08
CA GLY A 95 -20.50 -13.64 -0.98
C GLY A 95 -21.63 -14.50 -0.42
N THR A 96 -22.42 -15.08 -1.31
CA THR A 96 -23.57 -15.95 -0.94
C THR A 96 -23.15 -17.24 -0.24
N MET A 97 -21.91 -17.70 -0.44
CA MET A 97 -21.40 -18.96 0.12
C MET A 97 -20.48 -18.76 1.33
N GLY A 98 -20.16 -17.52 1.68
CA GLY A 98 -19.24 -17.22 2.78
C GLY A 98 -18.53 -15.90 2.61
N GLU A 99 -17.45 -15.72 3.35
CA GLU A 99 -16.66 -14.49 3.35
C GLU A 99 -15.15 -14.75 3.37
N ILE A 100 -14.40 -13.77 2.86
CA ILE A 100 -12.94 -13.71 2.97
C ILE A 100 -12.58 -12.40 3.65
N LYS A 101 -11.73 -12.48 4.67
CA LYS A 101 -11.23 -11.31 5.39
C LYS A 101 -9.74 -11.43 5.62
N GLY A 102 -9.00 -10.35 5.41
CA GLY A 102 -7.56 -10.35 5.65
C GLY A 102 -6.93 -8.96 5.62
N THR A 103 -5.66 -8.95 6.01
CA THR A 103 -4.78 -7.78 5.94
C THR A 103 -3.57 -8.15 5.09
N PHE A 104 -3.29 -7.39 4.05
CA PHE A 104 -2.19 -7.70 3.12
C PHE A 104 -0.83 -7.71 3.82
N GLU A 105 -0.61 -6.80 4.75
CA GLU A 105 0.65 -6.66 5.48
C GLU A 105 0.94 -7.86 6.39
N ASP A 106 -0.10 -8.52 6.89
CA ASP A 106 0.05 -9.72 7.72
C ASP A 106 0.25 -10.98 6.88
N SER A 107 0.00 -10.91 5.57
CA SER A 107 0.03 -12.05 4.64
C SER A 107 -0.86 -13.22 5.08
N LYS A 108 -1.96 -12.88 5.76
CA LYS A 108 -2.95 -13.85 6.26
C LYS A 108 -4.34 -13.46 5.83
N TYR A 109 -5.14 -14.48 5.54
CA TYR A 109 -6.56 -14.29 5.33
C TYR A 109 -7.36 -15.45 5.92
N ILE A 110 -8.59 -15.15 6.27
CA ILE A 110 -9.55 -16.06 6.85
C ILE A 110 -10.66 -16.29 5.83
N VAL A 111 -10.96 -17.54 5.56
CA VAL A 111 -12.12 -17.94 4.75
C VAL A 111 -13.16 -18.56 5.68
N ARG A 112 -14.35 -17.98 5.70
CA ARG A 112 -15.51 -18.56 6.39
C ARG A 112 -16.52 -19.01 5.35
N LYS A 113 -16.94 -20.28 5.43
CA LYS A 113 -17.98 -20.84 4.57
C LYS A 113 -19.23 -21.10 5.38
N MET A 114 -20.37 -20.78 4.81
CA MET A 114 -21.67 -21.11 5.42
C MET A 114 -21.76 -22.60 5.68
N ALA A 115 -22.10 -22.98 6.90
CA ALA A 115 -22.26 -24.38 7.34
C ALA A 115 -23.40 -24.46 8.38
N PRO A 116 -24.66 -24.37 7.97
CA PRO A 116 -25.82 -24.28 8.88
C PRO A 116 -25.97 -25.47 9.84
N SER A 117 -25.36 -26.61 9.49
CA SER A 117 -25.36 -27.82 10.35
C SER A 117 -24.38 -27.75 11.52
N THR A 118 -23.51 -26.76 11.56
CA THR A 118 -22.59 -26.55 12.67
C THR A 118 -23.20 -25.64 13.74
N VAL A 119 -22.72 -25.71 14.97
CA VAL A 119 -23.18 -24.86 16.07
C VAL A 119 -22.94 -23.39 15.78
N SER A 120 -21.82 -23.07 15.12
CA SER A 120 -21.46 -21.69 14.73
C SER A 120 -22.19 -21.19 13.48
N GLY A 121 -22.79 -22.09 12.69
CA GLY A 121 -23.39 -21.78 11.41
C GLY A 121 -22.38 -21.61 10.27
N TYR A 122 -21.09 -21.75 10.53
CA TYR A 122 -20.01 -21.64 9.54
C TYR A 122 -18.82 -22.53 9.90
N THR A 123 -17.96 -22.76 8.92
CA THR A 123 -16.59 -23.29 9.11
C THR A 123 -15.58 -22.20 8.81
N GLU A 124 -14.42 -22.27 9.46
CA GLU A 124 -13.36 -21.28 9.29
C GLU A 124 -12.03 -21.96 8.97
N VAL A 125 -11.29 -21.36 8.02
CA VAL A 125 -9.93 -21.75 7.68
C VAL A 125 -9.06 -20.50 7.61
N VAL A 126 -7.92 -20.53 8.31
CA VAL A 126 -6.90 -19.47 8.24
C VAL A 126 -5.82 -19.89 7.25
N TYR A 127 -5.53 -19.04 6.30
CA TYR A 127 -4.45 -19.21 5.34
C TYR A 127 -3.31 -18.26 5.70
N ASP A 128 -2.10 -18.81 5.82
CA ASP A 128 -0.86 -18.05 6.04
C ASP A 128 0.02 -18.18 4.81
N LEU A 129 0.09 -17.14 4.00
CA LEU A 129 0.84 -17.14 2.75
C LEU A 129 2.36 -17.20 2.94
N LYS A 130 2.86 -16.80 4.11
CA LYS A 130 4.28 -16.96 4.46
C LYS A 130 4.63 -18.41 4.72
N ALA A 131 3.72 -19.16 5.35
CA ALA A 131 3.90 -20.57 5.64
C ALA A 131 3.81 -21.45 4.39
N THR A 132 3.00 -21.05 3.39
CA THR A 132 2.84 -21.82 2.14
C THR A 132 3.98 -21.59 1.14
N GLY A 133 4.90 -20.67 1.41
CA GLY A 133 5.99 -20.36 0.51
C GLY A 133 5.60 -19.51 -0.70
N ASP A 134 4.34 -19.09 -0.80
CA ASP A 134 3.86 -18.23 -1.91
C ASP A 134 4.54 -16.85 -1.95
N MET A 135 5.23 -16.53 -0.87
CA MET A 135 6.06 -15.33 -0.74
C MET A 135 7.54 -15.56 -1.08
N ILE A 136 7.89 -16.70 -1.68
CA ILE A 136 9.28 -16.98 -2.09
C ILE A 136 9.72 -15.96 -3.13
N GLY A 137 10.79 -15.22 -2.81
CA GLY A 137 11.30 -14.12 -3.64
C GLY A 137 10.70 -12.75 -3.33
N ALA A 138 9.84 -12.63 -2.34
CA ALA A 138 9.29 -11.38 -1.82
C ALA A 138 10.35 -10.60 -1.01
N LYS A 139 11.49 -10.31 -1.63
CA LYS A 139 12.46 -9.36 -1.07
C LYS A 139 12.12 -7.97 -1.62
N GLY A 140 11.71 -7.06 -0.76
CA GLY A 140 11.34 -5.70 -1.12
C GLY A 140 9.99 -5.27 -0.54
N GLY A 141 9.65 -3.99 -0.72
CA GLY A 141 8.48 -3.37 -0.08
C GLY A 141 7.10 -3.84 -0.59
N HIS A 142 7.04 -4.58 -1.71
CA HIS A 142 5.78 -4.94 -2.38
C HIS A 142 5.45 -6.44 -2.32
N GLY A 143 6.03 -7.18 -1.35
CA GLY A 143 5.67 -8.58 -1.12
C GLY A 143 5.90 -9.50 -2.33
N GLY A 144 6.84 -9.16 -3.22
CA GLY A 144 7.12 -9.91 -4.45
C GLY A 144 6.26 -9.52 -5.65
N GLY A 145 5.37 -8.56 -5.50
CA GLY A 145 4.52 -8.05 -6.59
C GLY A 145 5.32 -7.57 -7.80
N ASP A 146 6.39 -6.81 -7.56
CA ASP A 146 7.25 -6.28 -8.63
C ASP A 146 7.87 -7.39 -9.50
N LYS A 147 8.30 -8.48 -8.86
CA LYS A 147 8.83 -9.64 -9.58
C LYS A 147 7.73 -10.33 -10.40
N LYS A 148 6.55 -10.51 -9.83
CA LYS A 148 5.42 -11.13 -10.54
C LYS A 148 4.98 -10.28 -11.72
N LEU A 149 4.89 -8.97 -11.55
CA LEU A 149 4.58 -8.04 -12.63
C LEU A 149 5.60 -8.12 -13.77
N SER A 150 6.88 -8.17 -13.44
CA SER A 150 7.94 -8.30 -14.45
C SER A 150 7.88 -9.63 -15.20
N LEU A 151 7.62 -10.74 -14.51
CA LEU A 151 7.46 -12.05 -15.12
C LEU A 151 6.22 -12.10 -16.02
N ASP A 152 5.10 -11.59 -15.56
CA ASP A 152 3.84 -11.52 -16.31
C ASP A 152 4.01 -10.72 -17.61
N PHE A 153 4.75 -9.61 -17.55
CA PHE A 153 5.10 -8.82 -18.74
C PHE A 153 5.98 -9.61 -19.73
N ILE A 154 6.98 -10.36 -19.25
CA ILE A 154 7.84 -11.21 -20.09
C ILE A 154 7.01 -12.33 -20.71
N ASP A 155 6.15 -12.97 -19.95
CA ASP A 155 5.27 -14.04 -20.45
C ASP A 155 4.34 -13.52 -21.55
N TYR A 156 3.75 -12.34 -21.37
CA TYR A 156 2.94 -11.69 -22.40
C TYR A 156 3.74 -11.41 -23.68
N LEU A 157 4.98 -10.89 -23.56
CA LEU A 157 5.85 -10.65 -24.72
C LEU A 157 6.23 -11.95 -25.45
N ASN A 158 6.28 -13.08 -24.77
CA ASN A 158 6.53 -14.39 -25.34
C ASN A 158 5.27 -15.03 -25.97
N GLY A 159 4.14 -14.35 -25.98
CA GLY A 159 2.88 -14.81 -26.54
C GLY A 159 2.09 -15.75 -25.66
N ASN A 160 2.40 -15.80 -24.36
CA ASN A 160 1.60 -16.51 -23.38
C ASN A 160 0.37 -15.66 -22.96
N GLU A 161 -0.67 -16.34 -22.49
CA GLU A 161 -1.82 -15.64 -21.94
C GLU A 161 -1.41 -14.87 -20.66
N PRO A 162 -1.83 -13.60 -20.54
CA PRO A 162 -1.52 -12.81 -19.36
C PRO A 162 -2.24 -13.35 -18.11
N SER A 163 -1.68 -13.11 -16.95
CA SER A 163 -2.32 -13.47 -15.70
C SER A 163 -3.63 -12.67 -15.48
N ILE A 164 -4.50 -13.18 -14.62
CA ILE A 164 -5.76 -12.50 -14.24
C ILE A 164 -5.54 -11.11 -13.62
N SER A 165 -4.33 -10.82 -13.17
CA SER A 165 -3.96 -9.53 -12.58
C SER A 165 -3.35 -8.54 -13.58
N CYS A 166 -3.16 -8.95 -14.83
CA CYS A 166 -2.67 -8.10 -15.90
C CYS A 166 -3.79 -7.19 -16.42
N ALA A 167 -3.66 -5.89 -16.23
CA ALA A 167 -4.55 -4.91 -16.86
C ALA A 167 -4.09 -4.60 -18.27
N THR A 168 -5.00 -4.58 -19.23
CA THR A 168 -4.74 -4.12 -20.59
C THR A 168 -4.70 -2.58 -20.65
N LEU A 169 -4.25 -2.05 -21.80
CA LEU A 169 -4.33 -0.60 -22.03
C LEU A 169 -5.78 -0.12 -22.05
N GLU A 170 -6.70 -0.93 -22.60
CA GLU A 170 -8.14 -0.63 -22.62
C GLU A 170 -8.71 -0.55 -21.20
N ASP A 171 -8.29 -1.43 -20.30
CA ASP A 171 -8.71 -1.39 -18.89
C ASP A 171 -8.18 -0.16 -18.13
N SER A 172 -7.13 0.46 -18.66
CA SER A 172 -6.43 1.59 -18.02
C SER A 172 -6.89 2.96 -18.54
N VAL A 173 -7.66 3.01 -19.62
CA VAL A 173 -8.20 4.24 -20.21
C VAL A 173 -9.63 4.43 -19.71
N ILE A 174 -9.82 5.41 -18.85
CA ILE A 174 -11.13 5.86 -18.35
C ILE A 174 -11.52 7.16 -19.04
#